data_2ddaf66c451115e48dda0423d953643e
#
_entry.id   2ddaf66c451115e48dda0423d953643e
#
_cell.length_a   1.000
_cell.length_b   1.000
_cell.length_c   1.000
_cell.angle_alpha   90.00
_cell.angle_beta   90.00
_cell.angle_gamma   90.00
#
_symmetry.space_group_name_H-M   'P 1'
#
loop_
_entity.id
_entity.type
_entity.pdbx_description
1 polymer ?
#
loop_
_entity_poly.entity_id
_entity_poly.type
_entity_poly.pdbx_seq_one_letter_code
_entity_poly.pdbx_strand_id
1 'polypeptide(L)'
;MYKRQDYGAWNEELRAAGYDIPAMLDGAAAEPRPRAVRFGADAVRRCAVAAVAALREMNSAWSLEQLEVAAYDQVRLTGATGTRDELKALAEGIRDRARELCVMLSEDPRARAGWAKSLTCRAVVECEDELKGRLAARGVEETANPRLDDLAERYTLDAGQREAVETICKGDPLAVVEGAAGAGKTHMLNAVNDYCRENGKRLVIATPTQKAALVADEEVGTGTGTLMRLLEAYGWRHDETDPEHPWYRVTEGQTDHRGNTYRGVPDEYRLDHDTFLVVDEAGMMDQDQALALLRVADETGARLTLVGDTMQLNAVGRGGVMQLAERYTGNVVAMRDVHRFKDPDYAAYTIRLRERTPANAERLAGELFDRGMVRHWDSDEATVNAIAAAWMEHPDTTISTVTNRQADEVNRAIQRLRLDAGQLGDERCASMIDGQEIHVGDIVMTRRNDNHIGVANRQTFTVLGIDERSGMLVGDGKRTYRLPAEYVAEAVQLGYASTTYGAQGVTSGHAIFYVAEGASGADAYVALTRGKTGNQVFMTAGGDEDARDTLTRIIARDKGDKGLEAAANNLREQIEQMAEPVDAGLNAEELSELHDLDRWLQERLSLIHISEPTRLALI
;
A
#
# COMPACT_ATOMS: atom_id res chain seq x y z
N MET A 1 1.17 6.39 30.12
CA MET A 1 1.75 7.36 31.09
C MET A 1 3.13 7.75 30.54
N TYR A 2 3.20 8.72 29.62
CA TYR A 2 4.48 9.18 29.04
C TYR A 2 5.28 9.84 30.14
N LYS A 3 6.45 9.28 30.42
CA LYS A 3 7.45 9.93 31.29
C LYS A 3 7.76 11.30 30.68
N ARG A 4 7.56 12.37 31.45
CA ARG A 4 8.16 13.67 31.13
C ARG A 4 9.63 13.40 30.80
N GLN A 5 10.01 13.60 29.55
CA GLN A 5 11.42 13.62 29.19
C GLN A 5 12.11 14.61 30.11
N ASP A 6 13.13 14.15 30.80
CA ASP A 6 13.92 14.98 31.69
C ASP A 6 14.84 15.87 30.86
N TYR A 7 14.30 17.02 30.45
CA TYR A 7 15.02 18.03 29.67
C TYR A 7 16.32 18.48 30.40
N GLY A 8 16.40 18.29 31.72
CA GLY A 8 17.59 18.56 32.51
C GLY A 8 18.72 17.61 32.14
N ALA A 9 18.46 16.30 32.13
CA ALA A 9 19.48 15.29 31.78
C ALA A 9 19.96 15.45 30.34
N TRP A 10 19.03 15.74 29.41
CA TRP A 10 19.36 15.97 27.98
C TRP A 10 20.24 17.22 27.79
N ASN A 11 19.95 18.31 28.51
CA ASN A 11 20.77 19.51 28.49
C ASN A 11 22.17 19.28 29.09
N GLU A 12 22.30 18.41 30.08
CA GLU A 12 23.61 18.03 30.67
C GLU A 12 24.44 17.19 29.69
N GLU A 13 23.82 16.23 29.00
CA GLU A 13 24.48 15.43 27.96
C GLU A 13 24.97 16.29 26.78
N LEU A 14 24.14 17.23 26.31
CA LEU A 14 24.53 18.14 25.22
C LEU A 14 25.69 19.07 25.65
N ARG A 15 25.67 19.57 26.89
CA ARG A 15 26.80 20.35 27.42
C ARG A 15 28.07 19.51 27.58
N ALA A 16 27.95 18.26 28.01
CA ALA A 16 29.07 17.33 28.10
C ALA A 16 29.66 17.00 26.73
N ALA A 17 28.83 17.01 25.67
CA ALA A 17 29.24 16.88 24.28
C ALA A 17 29.81 18.18 23.68
N GLY A 18 29.91 19.26 24.44
CA GLY A 18 30.53 20.53 24.01
C GLY A 18 29.58 21.53 23.35
N TYR A 19 28.25 21.31 23.44
CA TYR A 19 27.25 22.23 22.89
C TYR A 19 26.85 23.29 23.95
N ASP A 20 27.03 24.56 23.63
CA ASP A 20 26.52 25.69 24.44
C ASP A 20 25.09 26.03 23.98
N ILE A 21 24.10 25.36 24.57
CA ILE A 21 22.69 25.54 24.23
C ILE A 21 22.20 26.98 24.40
N PRO A 22 22.50 27.71 25.48
CA PRO A 22 22.17 29.12 25.60
C PRO A 22 22.74 29.97 24.45
N ALA A 23 24.03 29.79 24.12
CA ALA A 23 24.66 30.54 23.02
C ALA A 23 24.06 30.18 21.65
N MET A 24 23.67 28.92 21.45
CA MET A 24 22.96 28.48 20.21
C MET A 24 21.57 29.10 20.12
N LEU A 25 20.83 29.17 21.23
CA LEU A 25 19.50 29.79 21.26
C LEU A 25 19.57 31.31 21.14
N ASP A 26 20.58 31.96 21.73
CA ASP A 26 20.83 33.40 21.59
C ASP A 26 21.31 33.74 20.16
N GLY A 27 22.14 32.91 19.55
CA GLY A 27 22.52 33.01 18.13
C GLY A 27 21.34 32.89 17.17
N ALA A 28 20.45 31.91 17.43
CA ALA A 28 19.22 31.73 16.66
C ALA A 28 18.21 32.89 16.85
N ALA A 29 18.24 33.52 18.03
CA ALA A 29 17.42 34.71 18.28
C ALA A 29 17.94 36.00 17.62
N ALA A 30 19.23 36.01 17.24
CA ALA A 30 19.88 37.13 16.56
C ALA A 30 19.75 37.07 15.02
N GLU A 31 19.32 35.94 14.43
CA GLU A 31 18.96 35.89 13.02
C GLU A 31 17.71 36.77 12.79
N PRO A 32 17.71 37.60 11.71
CA PRO A 32 16.53 38.40 11.39
C PRO A 32 15.35 37.46 11.23
N ARG A 33 14.36 37.58 12.12
CA ARG A 33 13.12 36.81 12.04
C ARG A 33 12.62 36.89 10.61
N PRO A 34 12.44 35.74 9.91
CA PRO A 34 11.91 35.79 8.56
C PRO A 34 10.61 36.61 8.61
N ARG A 35 10.48 37.59 7.71
CA ARG A 35 9.28 38.42 7.64
C ARG A 35 8.10 37.48 7.50
N ALA A 36 7.09 37.64 8.37
CA ALA A 36 5.85 36.92 8.27
C ALA A 36 5.33 37.04 6.83
N VAL A 37 5.34 35.94 6.08
CA VAL A 37 4.84 35.93 4.72
C VAL A 37 3.33 36.11 4.81
N ARG A 38 2.81 37.25 4.41
CA ARG A 38 1.37 37.45 4.27
C ARG A 38 0.88 36.66 3.07
N PHE A 39 0.16 35.58 3.32
CA PHE A 39 -0.50 34.81 2.27
C PHE A 39 -1.67 35.64 1.73
N GLY A 40 -1.59 36.01 0.45
CA GLY A 40 -2.75 36.57 -0.25
C GLY A 40 -3.80 35.50 -0.54
N ALA A 41 -5.02 35.93 -0.88
CA ALA A 41 -6.13 35.02 -1.18
C ALA A 41 -5.79 33.95 -2.24
N ASP A 42 -4.97 34.30 -3.24
CA ASP A 42 -4.54 33.36 -4.29
C ASP A 42 -3.60 32.28 -3.75
N ALA A 43 -2.73 32.60 -2.79
CA ALA A 43 -1.88 31.61 -2.15
C ALA A 43 -2.70 30.65 -1.29
N VAL A 44 -3.64 31.14 -0.50
CA VAL A 44 -4.58 30.34 0.28
C VAL A 44 -5.38 29.41 -0.64
N ARG A 45 -5.86 29.93 -1.79
CA ARG A 45 -6.58 29.12 -2.78
C ARG A 45 -5.70 28.00 -3.35
N ARG A 46 -4.45 28.26 -3.74
CA ARG A 46 -3.54 27.21 -4.22
C ARG A 46 -3.29 26.15 -3.16
N CYS A 47 -3.05 26.55 -1.91
CA CYS A 47 -2.91 25.61 -0.80
C CYS A 47 -4.18 24.78 -0.57
N ALA A 48 -5.36 25.39 -0.69
CA ALA A 48 -6.64 24.67 -0.57
C ALA A 48 -6.83 23.62 -1.66
N VAL A 49 -6.48 23.94 -2.92
CA VAL A 49 -6.50 22.99 -4.04
C VAL A 49 -5.51 21.86 -3.79
N ALA A 50 -4.29 22.18 -3.35
CA ALA A 50 -3.27 21.16 -3.06
C ALA A 50 -3.68 20.25 -1.87
N ALA A 51 -4.33 20.79 -0.84
CA ALA A 51 -4.85 19.98 0.28
C ALA A 51 -5.91 18.97 -0.18
N VAL A 52 -6.88 19.42 -1.01
CA VAL A 52 -7.90 18.52 -1.58
C VAL A 52 -7.27 17.51 -2.54
N ALA A 53 -6.28 17.92 -3.35
CA ALA A 53 -5.57 17.02 -4.25
C ALA A 53 -4.84 15.91 -3.49
N ALA A 54 -4.11 16.24 -2.42
CA ALA A 54 -3.42 15.25 -1.59
C ALA A 54 -4.40 14.24 -0.96
N LEU A 55 -5.58 14.69 -0.53
CA LEU A 55 -6.60 13.79 0.01
C LEU A 55 -7.22 12.91 -1.06
N ARG A 56 -7.55 13.45 -2.24
CA ARG A 56 -8.17 12.69 -3.32
C ARG A 56 -7.24 11.67 -3.94
N GLU A 57 -5.94 11.87 -3.86
CA GLU A 57 -4.96 10.90 -4.35
C GLU A 57 -5.02 9.60 -3.55
N MET A 58 -5.24 9.72 -2.24
CA MET A 58 -5.20 8.62 -1.29
C MET A 58 -6.57 8.07 -0.89
N ASN A 59 -7.64 8.86 -1.04
CA ASN A 59 -8.95 8.53 -0.49
C ASN A 59 -10.08 8.91 -1.46
N SER A 60 -11.10 8.07 -1.54
CA SER A 60 -12.36 8.39 -2.22
C SER A 60 -13.25 9.31 -1.38
N ALA A 61 -13.16 9.22 -0.05
CA ALA A 61 -13.83 10.11 0.88
C ALA A 61 -12.96 10.40 2.11
N TRP A 62 -13.15 11.58 2.70
CA TRP A 62 -12.39 12.05 3.88
C TRP A 62 -13.28 12.78 4.88
N SER A 63 -12.78 12.92 6.10
CA SER A 63 -13.42 13.67 7.17
C SER A 63 -12.97 15.14 7.18
N LEU A 64 -13.70 15.98 7.92
CA LEU A 64 -13.29 17.37 8.14
C LEU A 64 -11.95 17.44 8.88
N GLU A 65 -11.71 16.54 9.82
CA GLU A 65 -10.43 16.44 10.54
C GLU A 65 -9.27 16.11 9.61
N GLN A 66 -9.45 15.18 8.66
CA GLN A 66 -8.44 14.89 7.64
C GLN A 66 -8.18 16.09 6.73
N LEU A 67 -9.22 16.86 6.39
CA LEU A 67 -9.06 18.09 5.61
C LEU A 67 -8.29 19.16 6.41
N GLU A 68 -8.50 19.23 7.72
CA GLU A 68 -7.76 20.12 8.60
C GLU A 68 -6.27 19.73 8.68
N VAL A 69 -5.97 18.45 8.85
CA VAL A 69 -4.58 17.94 8.81
C VAL A 69 -3.90 18.28 7.49
N ALA A 70 -4.59 18.05 6.36
CA ALA A 70 -4.06 18.41 5.04
C ALA A 70 -3.80 19.91 4.89
N ALA A 71 -4.65 20.78 5.50
CA ALA A 71 -4.43 22.21 5.52
C ALA A 71 -3.18 22.60 6.33
N TYR A 72 -2.94 21.98 7.49
CA TYR A 72 -1.71 22.18 8.27
C TYR A 72 -0.46 21.71 7.52
N ASP A 73 -0.55 20.58 6.80
CA ASP A 73 0.55 20.12 5.95
C ASP A 73 0.89 21.12 4.85
N GLN A 74 -0.12 21.78 4.26
CA GLN A 74 0.14 22.84 3.29
C GLN A 74 0.85 24.04 3.93
N VAL A 75 0.47 24.44 5.14
CA VAL A 75 1.19 25.51 5.87
C VAL A 75 2.66 25.12 6.05
N ARG A 76 2.94 23.89 6.47
CA ARG A 76 4.30 23.37 6.64
C ARG A 76 5.09 23.37 5.33
N LEU A 77 4.50 22.92 4.23
CA LEU A 77 5.14 22.83 2.91
C LEU A 77 5.46 24.20 2.32
N THR A 78 4.71 25.25 2.66
CA THR A 78 5.01 26.63 2.22
C THR A 78 6.20 27.24 2.95
N GLY A 79 6.69 26.64 4.04
CA GLY A 79 7.71 27.23 4.89
C GLY A 79 7.24 28.48 5.63
N ALA A 80 5.92 28.66 5.82
CA ALA A 80 5.34 29.80 6.53
C ALA A 80 5.89 29.89 7.96
N THR A 81 6.25 31.08 8.37
CA THR A 81 6.73 31.37 9.73
C THR A 81 5.83 32.41 10.37
N GLY A 82 5.54 32.23 11.66
CA GLY A 82 4.67 33.12 12.41
C GLY A 82 4.45 32.63 13.85
N THR A 83 3.63 33.33 14.60
CA THR A 83 3.13 32.85 15.88
C THR A 83 2.22 31.63 15.67
N ARG A 84 2.02 30.84 16.74
CA ARG A 84 1.09 29.71 16.70
C ARG A 84 -0.29 30.10 16.20
N ASP A 85 -0.82 31.24 16.68
CA ASP A 85 -2.15 31.71 16.33
C ASP A 85 -2.24 32.17 14.86
N GLU A 86 -1.18 32.80 14.33
CA GLU A 86 -1.11 33.18 12.91
C GLU A 86 -1.06 31.95 11.98
N LEU A 87 -0.27 30.94 12.33
CA LEU A 87 -0.18 29.70 11.56
C LEU A 87 -1.49 28.89 11.64
N LYS A 88 -2.13 28.87 12.81
CA LYS A 88 -3.44 28.25 12.99
C LYS A 88 -4.51 28.96 12.14
N ALA A 89 -4.58 30.28 12.20
CA ALA A 89 -5.52 31.06 11.40
C ALA A 89 -5.31 30.86 9.88
N LEU A 90 -4.04 30.71 9.45
CA LEU A 90 -3.72 30.37 8.05
C LEU A 90 -4.24 28.98 7.68
N ALA A 91 -4.00 27.96 8.52
CA ALA A 91 -4.50 26.61 8.29
C ALA A 91 -6.03 26.56 8.25
N GLU A 92 -6.71 27.24 9.17
CA GLU A 92 -8.17 27.37 9.17
C GLU A 92 -8.69 28.04 7.89
N GLY A 93 -8.03 29.10 7.41
CA GLY A 93 -8.37 29.75 6.14
C GLY A 93 -8.19 28.83 4.92
N ILE A 94 -7.13 28.01 4.90
CA ILE A 94 -6.92 27.00 3.87
C ILE A 94 -7.99 25.90 3.96
N ARG A 95 -8.28 25.39 5.16
CA ARG A 95 -9.33 24.37 5.40
C ARG A 95 -10.69 24.84 4.92
N ASP A 96 -11.09 26.05 5.30
CA ASP A 96 -12.41 26.58 4.95
C ASP A 96 -12.55 26.76 3.43
N ARG A 97 -11.48 27.22 2.78
CA ARG A 97 -11.44 27.31 1.32
C ARG A 97 -11.41 25.94 0.64
N ALA A 98 -10.70 24.97 1.20
CA ALA A 98 -10.66 23.59 0.71
C ALA A 98 -12.04 22.92 0.86
N ARG A 99 -12.77 23.19 1.94
CA ARG A 99 -14.13 22.68 2.15
C ARG A 99 -15.11 23.14 1.07
N GLU A 100 -14.95 24.35 0.54
CA GLU A 100 -15.78 24.85 -0.59
C GLU A 100 -15.56 24.06 -1.88
N LEU A 101 -14.41 23.37 -2.03
CA LEU A 101 -14.09 22.52 -3.16
C LEU A 101 -14.62 21.09 -2.98
N CYS A 102 -15.12 20.76 -1.79
CA CYS A 102 -15.63 19.45 -1.45
C CYS A 102 -17.14 19.33 -1.70
N VAL A 103 -17.57 18.08 -1.91
CA VAL A 103 -18.97 17.66 -2.03
C VAL A 103 -19.31 16.78 -0.82
N MET A 104 -20.48 16.98 -0.23
CA MET A 104 -20.99 16.14 0.86
C MET A 104 -21.59 14.85 0.30
N LEU A 105 -21.27 13.71 0.91
CA LEU A 105 -21.84 12.39 0.56
C LEU A 105 -23.23 12.14 1.15
N SER A 106 -23.64 12.95 2.15
CA SER A 106 -24.94 12.85 2.79
C SER A 106 -25.42 14.22 3.24
N GLU A 107 -26.72 14.46 3.13
CA GLU A 107 -27.39 15.67 3.66
C GLU A 107 -27.75 15.53 5.14
N ASP A 108 -27.62 14.32 5.72
CA ASP A 108 -27.93 14.07 7.14
C ASP A 108 -27.03 14.94 8.04
N PRO A 109 -27.60 15.69 8.99
CA PRO A 109 -26.81 16.52 9.89
C PRO A 109 -25.73 15.77 10.68
N ARG A 110 -25.95 14.47 10.99
CA ARG A 110 -24.99 13.59 11.69
C ARG A 110 -23.73 13.34 10.86
N ALA A 111 -23.83 13.39 9.53
CA ALA A 111 -22.67 13.29 8.63
C ALA A 111 -21.69 14.47 8.76
N ARG A 112 -22.07 15.55 9.48
CA ARG A 112 -21.22 16.72 9.71
C ARG A 112 -20.26 16.56 10.90
N ALA A 113 -20.31 15.42 11.60
CA ALA A 113 -19.34 15.11 12.65
C ALA A 113 -17.90 15.17 12.08
N GLY A 114 -16.97 15.80 12.80
CA GLY A 114 -15.62 16.08 12.31
C GLY A 114 -14.86 14.83 11.84
N TRP A 115 -15.09 13.69 12.49
CA TRP A 115 -14.50 12.40 12.20
C TRP A 115 -15.18 11.62 11.06
N ALA A 116 -16.43 11.97 10.70
CA ALA A 116 -17.17 11.26 9.66
C ALA A 116 -16.56 11.50 8.28
N LYS A 117 -16.25 10.43 7.55
CA LYS A 117 -15.76 10.51 6.17
C LYS A 117 -16.90 10.86 5.20
N SER A 118 -17.36 12.09 5.29
CA SER A 118 -18.52 12.59 4.58
C SER A 118 -18.21 13.53 3.41
N LEU A 119 -16.94 13.84 3.20
CA LEU A 119 -16.49 14.76 2.16
C LEU A 119 -15.81 13.99 1.02
N THR A 120 -16.03 14.44 -0.19
CA THR A 120 -15.29 14.05 -1.41
C THR A 120 -15.11 15.28 -2.30
N CYS A 121 -14.57 15.11 -3.51
CA CYS A 121 -14.53 16.20 -4.49
C CYS A 121 -15.12 15.75 -5.84
N ARG A 122 -15.46 16.73 -6.68
CA ARG A 122 -16.07 16.47 -8.00
C ARG A 122 -15.24 15.52 -8.86
N ALA A 123 -13.92 15.68 -8.89
CA ALA A 123 -13.03 14.84 -9.69
C ALA A 123 -13.08 13.35 -9.29
N VAL A 124 -13.27 13.04 -8.00
CA VAL A 124 -13.45 11.67 -7.52
C VAL A 124 -14.79 11.10 -8.00
N VAL A 125 -15.87 11.89 -7.89
CA VAL A 125 -17.21 11.48 -8.35
C VAL A 125 -17.18 11.20 -9.85
N GLU A 126 -16.66 12.12 -10.65
CA GLU A 126 -16.59 11.99 -12.12
C GLU A 126 -15.72 10.79 -12.55
N CYS A 127 -14.59 10.54 -11.86
CA CYS A 127 -13.74 9.39 -12.12
C CYS A 127 -14.48 8.08 -11.87
N GLU A 128 -15.13 7.92 -10.72
CA GLU A 128 -15.82 6.67 -10.37
C GLU A 128 -17.08 6.46 -11.23
N ASP A 129 -17.81 7.52 -11.57
CA ASP A 129 -18.98 7.41 -12.48
C ASP A 129 -18.56 7.01 -13.90
N GLU A 130 -17.45 7.55 -14.42
CA GLU A 130 -16.91 7.13 -15.71
C GLU A 130 -16.43 5.68 -15.66
N LEU A 131 -15.74 5.28 -14.57
CA LEU A 131 -15.34 3.88 -14.37
C LEU A 131 -16.53 2.93 -14.42
N LYS A 132 -17.59 3.21 -13.64
CA LYS A 132 -18.83 2.42 -13.62
C LYS A 132 -19.47 2.31 -15.01
N GLY A 133 -19.55 3.44 -15.72
CA GLY A 133 -20.10 3.47 -17.07
C GLY A 133 -19.32 2.60 -18.05
N ARG A 134 -17.98 2.67 -18.03
CA ARG A 134 -17.10 1.88 -18.91
C ARG A 134 -17.09 0.39 -18.54
N LEU A 135 -17.11 0.06 -17.25
CA LEU A 135 -17.20 -1.33 -16.78
C LEU A 135 -18.54 -1.96 -17.19
N ALA A 136 -19.67 -1.25 -17.01
CA ALA A 136 -20.98 -1.71 -17.39
C ALA A 136 -21.16 -1.87 -18.92
N ALA A 137 -20.49 -1.04 -19.73
CA ALA A 137 -20.52 -1.16 -21.17
C ALA A 137 -19.77 -2.39 -21.71
N ARG A 138 -18.94 -3.04 -20.88
CA ARG A 138 -18.15 -4.24 -21.23
C ARG A 138 -18.84 -5.51 -20.73
N GLY A 139 -20.08 -5.71 -21.15
CA GLY A 139 -20.88 -6.88 -20.81
C GLY A 139 -20.37 -8.17 -21.48
N VAL A 140 -21.02 -9.27 -21.13
CA VAL A 140 -20.75 -10.60 -21.71
C VAL A 140 -21.25 -10.63 -23.16
N GLU A 141 -20.42 -11.11 -24.09
CA GLU A 141 -20.77 -11.35 -25.48
C GLU A 141 -21.24 -12.79 -25.66
N GLU A 142 -22.24 -13.03 -26.54
CA GLU A 142 -22.67 -14.38 -26.92
C GLU A 142 -21.64 -15.00 -27.89
N THR A 143 -20.52 -15.48 -27.37
CA THR A 143 -19.49 -16.18 -28.13
C THR A 143 -19.50 -17.67 -27.80
N ALA A 144 -19.02 -18.51 -28.74
CA ALA A 144 -18.91 -19.95 -28.52
C ALA A 144 -17.82 -20.21 -27.43
N ASN A 145 -18.09 -21.17 -26.56
CA ASN A 145 -17.10 -21.57 -25.58
C ASN A 145 -15.83 -22.15 -26.26
N PRO A 146 -14.63 -21.80 -25.80
CA PRO A 146 -13.40 -22.34 -26.33
C PRO A 146 -13.29 -23.85 -26.06
N ARG A 147 -12.63 -24.58 -26.96
CA ARG A 147 -12.31 -26.00 -26.71
C ARG A 147 -11.02 -26.06 -25.86
N LEU A 148 -11.14 -26.51 -24.63
CA LEU A 148 -10.05 -26.48 -23.65
C LEU A 148 -9.72 -27.85 -23.06
N ASP A 149 -10.35 -28.95 -23.52
CA ASP A 149 -10.21 -30.26 -22.88
C ASP A 149 -8.74 -30.72 -22.87
N ASP A 150 -8.06 -30.65 -24.02
CA ASP A 150 -6.63 -31.02 -24.14
C ASP A 150 -5.72 -30.10 -23.29
N LEU A 151 -6.06 -28.83 -23.21
CA LEU A 151 -5.31 -27.83 -22.43
C LEU A 151 -5.50 -28.07 -20.93
N ALA A 152 -6.74 -28.33 -20.50
CA ALA A 152 -7.06 -28.59 -19.11
C ALA A 152 -6.39 -29.88 -18.59
N GLU A 153 -6.30 -30.93 -19.43
CA GLU A 153 -5.57 -32.15 -19.11
C GLU A 153 -4.06 -31.89 -19.06
N ARG A 154 -3.48 -31.17 -20.03
CA ARG A 154 -2.04 -30.85 -20.10
C ARG A 154 -1.57 -30.09 -18.86
N TYR A 155 -2.36 -29.14 -18.39
CA TYR A 155 -2.06 -28.33 -17.22
C TYR A 155 -2.59 -28.93 -15.92
N THR A 156 -3.37 -30.01 -15.95
CA THR A 156 -4.00 -30.60 -14.75
C THR A 156 -4.77 -29.54 -13.96
N LEU A 157 -5.58 -28.72 -14.65
CA LEU A 157 -6.31 -27.61 -14.04
C LEU A 157 -7.40 -28.13 -13.11
N ASP A 158 -7.50 -27.54 -11.91
CA ASP A 158 -8.68 -27.73 -11.07
C ASP A 158 -9.92 -27.03 -11.66
N ALA A 159 -11.09 -27.23 -11.02
CA ALA A 159 -12.36 -26.72 -11.53
C ALA A 159 -12.37 -25.18 -11.64
N GLY A 160 -11.83 -24.47 -10.62
CA GLY A 160 -11.76 -23.01 -10.62
C GLY A 160 -10.77 -22.46 -11.64
N GLN A 161 -9.62 -23.11 -11.78
CA GLN A 161 -8.62 -22.75 -12.80
C GLN A 161 -9.16 -22.99 -14.21
N ARG A 162 -9.85 -24.11 -14.45
CA ARG A 162 -10.48 -24.41 -15.74
C ARG A 162 -11.53 -23.36 -16.09
N GLU A 163 -12.42 -23.03 -15.17
CA GLU A 163 -13.44 -21.99 -15.34
C GLU A 163 -12.81 -20.63 -15.66
N ALA A 164 -11.72 -20.26 -14.96
CA ALA A 164 -10.99 -19.03 -15.21
C ALA A 164 -10.36 -19.00 -16.61
N VAL A 165 -9.69 -20.07 -17.03
CA VAL A 165 -9.14 -20.19 -18.40
C VAL A 165 -10.25 -20.11 -19.45
N GLU A 166 -11.38 -20.80 -19.23
CA GLU A 166 -12.54 -20.76 -20.14
C GLU A 166 -13.10 -19.36 -20.27
N THR A 167 -13.28 -18.67 -19.14
CA THR A 167 -13.80 -17.29 -19.11
C THR A 167 -12.89 -16.31 -19.83
N ILE A 168 -11.58 -16.39 -19.60
CA ILE A 168 -10.61 -15.52 -20.28
C ILE A 168 -10.58 -15.83 -21.78
N CYS A 169 -10.44 -17.12 -22.14
CA CYS A 169 -10.28 -17.56 -23.52
C CYS A 169 -11.55 -17.40 -24.37
N LYS A 170 -12.73 -17.25 -23.75
CA LYS A 170 -13.96 -16.87 -24.42
C LYS A 170 -13.84 -15.50 -25.09
N GLY A 171 -12.99 -14.61 -24.54
CA GLY A 171 -12.67 -13.33 -25.15
C GLY A 171 -13.75 -12.27 -25.00
N ASP A 172 -14.51 -12.31 -23.90
CA ASP A 172 -15.42 -11.23 -23.55
C ASP A 172 -14.64 -9.91 -23.36
N PRO A 173 -15.28 -8.74 -23.56
CA PRO A 173 -14.60 -7.44 -23.43
C PRO A 173 -13.98 -7.20 -22.06
N LEU A 174 -14.55 -7.80 -21.00
CA LEU A 174 -14.04 -7.76 -19.63
C LEU A 174 -14.32 -9.08 -18.91
N ALA A 175 -13.29 -9.63 -18.28
CA ALA A 175 -13.39 -10.74 -17.33
C ALA A 175 -12.71 -10.35 -16.00
N VAL A 176 -13.22 -10.88 -14.89
CA VAL A 176 -12.61 -10.71 -13.56
C VAL A 176 -12.34 -12.08 -12.94
N VAL A 177 -11.10 -12.32 -12.53
CA VAL A 177 -10.69 -13.54 -11.86
C VAL A 177 -10.25 -13.22 -10.45
N GLU A 178 -11.12 -13.55 -9.50
CA GLU A 178 -10.83 -13.45 -8.07
C GLU A 178 -10.08 -14.70 -7.61
N GLY A 179 -8.78 -14.60 -7.36
CA GLY A 179 -7.93 -15.74 -7.02
C GLY A 179 -7.32 -15.62 -5.64
N ALA A 180 -7.67 -16.52 -4.71
CA ALA A 180 -7.07 -16.59 -3.38
C ALA A 180 -5.54 -16.70 -3.44
N ALA A 181 -4.86 -16.31 -2.34
CA ALA A 181 -3.41 -16.50 -2.22
C ALA A 181 -3.04 -17.98 -2.34
N GLY A 182 -2.28 -18.34 -3.39
CA GLY A 182 -1.89 -19.73 -3.63
C GLY A 182 -2.88 -20.56 -4.44
N ALA A 183 -3.90 -19.95 -5.06
CA ALA A 183 -4.84 -20.65 -5.95
C ALA A 183 -4.28 -20.96 -7.36
N GLY A 184 -3.01 -20.68 -7.61
CA GLY A 184 -2.36 -21.03 -8.88
C GLY A 184 -2.67 -20.08 -10.03
N LYS A 185 -2.82 -18.76 -9.76
CA LYS A 185 -3.05 -17.73 -10.80
C LYS A 185 -2.02 -17.80 -11.93
N THR A 186 -0.73 -17.90 -11.62
CA THR A 186 0.33 -18.02 -12.63
C THR A 186 0.20 -19.31 -13.47
N HIS A 187 -0.20 -20.41 -12.84
CA HIS A 187 -0.43 -21.68 -13.54
C HIS A 187 -1.57 -21.55 -14.55
N MET A 188 -2.66 -20.91 -14.15
CA MET A 188 -3.79 -20.57 -15.01
C MET A 188 -3.35 -19.65 -16.16
N LEU A 189 -2.53 -18.61 -15.90
CA LEU A 189 -2.04 -17.68 -16.93
C LEU A 189 -1.12 -18.38 -17.97
N ASN A 190 -0.35 -19.37 -17.56
CA ASN A 190 0.44 -20.19 -18.48
C ASN A 190 -0.46 -20.96 -19.45
N ALA A 191 -1.56 -21.53 -18.97
CA ALA A 191 -2.55 -22.19 -19.83
C ALA A 191 -3.20 -21.21 -20.83
N VAL A 192 -3.56 -19.99 -20.36
CA VAL A 192 -4.07 -18.92 -21.24
C VAL A 192 -3.04 -18.52 -22.29
N ASN A 193 -1.76 -18.46 -21.95
CA ASN A 193 -0.69 -18.11 -22.88
C ASN A 193 -0.55 -19.16 -24.00
N ASP A 194 -0.58 -20.44 -23.65
CA ASP A 194 -0.55 -21.51 -24.65
C ASP A 194 -1.78 -21.48 -25.55
N TYR A 195 -2.98 -21.29 -24.97
CA TYR A 195 -4.20 -21.11 -25.77
C TYR A 195 -4.06 -19.97 -26.77
N CYS A 196 -3.57 -18.80 -26.32
CA CYS A 196 -3.38 -17.65 -27.20
C CYS A 196 -2.44 -17.99 -28.36
N ARG A 197 -1.31 -18.63 -28.09
CA ARG A 197 -0.33 -19.04 -29.11
C ARG A 197 -0.93 -20.02 -30.11
N GLU A 198 -1.67 -21.04 -29.66
CA GLU A 198 -2.30 -22.04 -30.50
C GLU A 198 -3.41 -21.46 -31.39
N ASN A 199 -4.05 -20.35 -30.98
CA ASN A 199 -5.14 -19.71 -31.69
C ASN A 199 -4.76 -18.40 -32.41
N GLY A 200 -3.44 -18.10 -32.54
CA GLY A 200 -2.96 -16.90 -33.22
C GLY A 200 -3.33 -15.60 -32.50
N LYS A 201 -3.61 -15.67 -31.20
CA LYS A 201 -3.86 -14.54 -30.32
C LYS A 201 -2.59 -14.17 -29.54
N ARG A 202 -2.61 -13.01 -28.92
CA ARG A 202 -1.50 -12.53 -28.12
C ARG A 202 -1.93 -12.28 -26.67
N LEU A 203 -1.20 -12.85 -25.71
CA LEU A 203 -1.32 -12.52 -24.29
C LEU A 203 -0.35 -11.39 -23.96
N VAL A 204 -0.85 -10.33 -23.32
CA VAL A 204 -0.05 -9.26 -22.72
C VAL A 204 -0.40 -9.19 -21.25
N ILE A 205 0.60 -9.28 -20.38
CA ILE A 205 0.40 -9.15 -18.92
C ILE A 205 0.98 -7.82 -18.46
N ALA A 206 0.19 -7.05 -17.73
CA ALA A 206 0.60 -5.84 -17.05
C ALA A 206 0.39 -6.00 -15.54
N THR A 207 1.27 -5.41 -14.73
CA THR A 207 1.17 -5.48 -13.26
C THR A 207 1.34 -4.08 -12.65
N PRO A 208 0.73 -3.80 -11.48
CA PRO A 208 0.90 -2.49 -10.83
C PRO A 208 2.34 -2.20 -10.39
N THR A 209 3.17 -3.23 -10.14
CA THR A 209 4.53 -3.05 -9.61
C THR A 209 5.60 -3.68 -10.50
N GLN A 210 6.79 -3.08 -10.56
CA GLN A 210 7.92 -3.62 -11.33
C GLN A 210 8.37 -5.00 -10.82
N LYS A 211 8.32 -5.23 -9.50
CA LYS A 211 8.67 -6.53 -8.90
C LYS A 211 7.72 -7.64 -9.39
N ALA A 212 6.41 -7.38 -9.39
CA ALA A 212 5.43 -8.33 -9.91
C ALA A 212 5.61 -8.57 -11.42
N ALA A 213 5.96 -7.51 -12.19
CA ALA A 213 6.25 -7.63 -13.61
C ALA A 213 7.43 -8.58 -13.89
N LEU A 214 8.53 -8.45 -13.14
CA LEU A 214 9.69 -9.33 -13.28
C LEU A 214 9.35 -10.80 -12.96
N VAL A 215 8.58 -11.05 -11.90
CA VAL A 215 8.13 -12.39 -11.53
C VAL A 215 7.23 -12.99 -12.62
N ALA A 216 6.24 -12.24 -13.11
CA ALA A 216 5.33 -12.69 -14.15
C ALA A 216 6.06 -12.94 -15.49
N ASP A 217 7.06 -12.12 -15.83
CA ASP A 217 7.88 -12.33 -17.03
C ASP A 217 8.72 -13.62 -16.93
N GLU A 218 9.32 -13.90 -15.76
CA GLU A 218 10.06 -15.14 -15.53
C GLU A 218 9.15 -16.38 -15.57
N GLU A 219 7.93 -16.29 -15.04
CA GLU A 219 7.04 -17.44 -14.87
C GLU A 219 6.17 -17.73 -16.10
N VAL A 220 5.76 -16.70 -16.86
CA VAL A 220 4.87 -16.84 -18.03
C VAL A 220 5.58 -16.54 -19.36
N GLY A 221 6.60 -15.67 -19.36
CA GLY A 221 7.44 -15.42 -20.54
C GLY A 221 6.75 -14.65 -21.67
N THR A 222 5.86 -13.69 -21.33
CA THR A 222 5.10 -12.90 -22.32
C THR A 222 5.65 -11.49 -22.58
N GLY A 223 6.83 -11.16 -22.03
CA GLY A 223 7.34 -9.77 -22.08
C GLY A 223 6.54 -8.84 -21.16
N THR A 224 6.22 -9.31 -19.98
CA THR A 224 5.40 -8.60 -18.98
C THR A 224 6.03 -7.27 -18.58
N GLY A 225 5.22 -6.24 -18.47
CA GLY A 225 5.63 -4.90 -18.04
C GLY A 225 4.76 -4.34 -16.92
N THR A 226 5.13 -3.16 -16.42
CA THR A 226 4.24 -2.47 -15.48
C THR A 226 3.07 -1.83 -16.22
N LEU A 227 1.91 -1.78 -15.54
CA LEU A 227 0.74 -1.07 -16.04
C LEU A 227 1.08 0.39 -16.39
N MET A 228 1.87 1.06 -15.56
CA MET A 228 2.26 2.44 -15.79
C MET A 228 3.05 2.61 -17.11
N ARG A 229 3.99 1.69 -17.42
CA ARG A 229 4.72 1.73 -18.71
C ARG A 229 3.80 1.52 -19.91
N LEU A 230 2.82 0.62 -19.77
CA LEU A 230 1.81 0.43 -20.81
C LEU A 230 1.00 1.73 -21.03
N LEU A 231 0.54 2.36 -19.95
CA LEU A 231 -0.21 3.62 -20.04
C LEU A 231 0.65 4.76 -20.61
N GLU A 232 1.92 4.86 -20.20
CA GLU A 232 2.87 5.83 -20.76
C GLU A 232 3.11 5.62 -22.26
N ALA A 233 3.14 4.36 -22.73
CA ALA A 233 3.25 4.02 -24.15
C ALA A 233 2.02 4.51 -24.95
N TYR A 234 0.85 4.63 -24.32
CA TYR A 234 -0.38 5.19 -24.90
C TYR A 234 -0.55 6.70 -24.64
N GLY A 235 0.52 7.37 -24.20
CA GLY A 235 0.55 8.82 -24.03
C GLY A 235 0.02 9.30 -22.68
N TRP A 236 -0.39 8.42 -21.76
CA TRP A 236 -0.81 8.82 -20.42
C TRP A 236 0.39 9.29 -19.59
N ARG A 237 0.18 10.31 -18.77
CA ARG A 237 1.20 10.91 -17.89
C ARG A 237 0.58 11.20 -16.54
N HIS A 238 1.41 11.08 -15.51
CA HIS A 238 1.11 11.53 -14.16
C HIS A 238 2.08 12.64 -13.77
N ASP A 239 1.55 13.82 -13.42
CA ASP A 239 2.30 15.00 -13.01
C ASP A 239 1.93 15.38 -11.57
N GLU A 240 2.79 15.01 -10.63
CA GLU A 240 2.61 15.32 -9.21
C GLU A 240 2.67 16.83 -8.91
N THR A 241 3.16 17.63 -9.86
CA THR A 241 3.28 19.09 -9.72
C THR A 241 2.01 19.85 -10.15
N ASP A 242 1.09 19.17 -10.87
CA ASP A 242 -0.23 19.71 -11.22
C ASP A 242 -1.33 19.08 -10.35
N PRO A 243 -1.67 19.70 -9.21
CA PRO A 243 -2.66 19.14 -8.28
C PRO A 243 -4.09 19.18 -8.82
N GLU A 244 -4.39 19.96 -9.86
CA GLU A 244 -5.73 20.02 -10.47
C GLU A 244 -5.92 18.88 -11.49
N HIS A 245 -4.90 18.60 -12.32
CA HIS A 245 -4.94 17.63 -13.41
C HIS A 245 -3.71 16.71 -13.40
N PRO A 246 -3.50 15.90 -12.35
CA PRO A 246 -2.31 15.07 -12.24
C PRO A 246 -2.23 14.02 -13.35
N TRP A 247 -3.37 13.52 -13.82
CA TRP A 247 -3.45 12.58 -14.94
C TRP A 247 -3.88 13.30 -16.21
N TYR A 248 -3.04 13.23 -17.24
CA TYR A 248 -3.32 13.81 -18.55
C TYR A 248 -2.76 12.94 -19.66
N ARG A 249 -3.18 13.20 -20.89
CA ARG A 249 -2.72 12.46 -22.07
C ARG A 249 -2.06 13.40 -23.07
N VAL A 250 -0.88 13.01 -23.53
CA VAL A 250 -0.19 13.68 -24.65
C VAL A 250 -0.50 12.99 -25.96
N THR A 251 -0.62 13.77 -27.03
CA THR A 251 -0.77 13.29 -28.40
C THR A 251 0.57 13.31 -29.12
N GLU A 252 0.66 12.58 -30.25
CA GLU A 252 1.90 12.50 -31.03
C GLU A 252 2.43 13.90 -31.41
N GLY A 253 3.72 14.12 -31.15
CA GLY A 253 4.40 15.41 -31.33
C GLY A 253 4.33 16.35 -30.12
N GLN A 254 3.49 16.09 -29.10
CA GLN A 254 3.45 16.89 -27.87
C GLN A 254 4.58 16.50 -26.91
N THR A 255 5.02 17.47 -26.14
CA THR A 255 6.04 17.30 -25.09
C THR A 255 5.37 17.25 -23.72
N ASP A 256 5.72 16.27 -22.90
CA ASP A 256 5.20 16.12 -21.54
C ASP A 256 5.91 17.06 -20.53
N HIS A 257 5.44 17.07 -19.28
CA HIS A 257 5.99 17.89 -18.18
C HIS A 257 7.48 17.59 -17.88
N ARG A 258 7.98 16.41 -18.28
CA ARG A 258 9.40 16.01 -18.12
C ARG A 258 10.26 16.42 -19.31
N GLY A 259 9.68 17.07 -20.32
CA GLY A 259 10.38 17.49 -21.54
C GLY A 259 10.53 16.40 -22.61
N ASN A 260 9.85 15.24 -22.48
CA ASN A 260 9.89 14.15 -23.45
C ASN A 260 8.81 14.33 -24.52
N THR A 261 9.21 14.29 -25.78
CA THR A 261 8.25 14.35 -26.89
C THR A 261 7.66 12.96 -27.16
N TYR A 262 6.33 12.84 -27.11
CA TYR A 262 5.64 11.60 -27.42
C TYR A 262 5.63 11.32 -28.93
N ARG A 263 6.02 10.10 -29.32
CA ARG A 263 6.20 9.68 -30.72
C ARG A 263 5.17 8.66 -31.21
N GLY A 264 4.07 8.52 -30.48
CA GLY A 264 3.09 7.47 -30.71
C GLY A 264 3.41 6.17 -29.97
N VAL A 265 2.51 5.17 -30.11
CA VAL A 265 2.63 3.88 -29.43
C VAL A 265 3.75 3.05 -30.05
N PRO A 266 4.80 2.64 -29.27
CA PRO A 266 5.83 1.73 -29.76
C PRO A 266 5.23 0.38 -30.16
N ASP A 267 5.82 -0.28 -31.19
CA ASP A 267 5.31 -1.55 -31.73
C ASP A 267 5.16 -2.65 -30.67
N GLU A 268 6.05 -2.70 -29.71
CA GLU A 268 6.05 -3.67 -28.61
C GLU A 268 4.83 -3.54 -27.66
N TYR A 269 4.26 -2.32 -27.55
CA TYR A 269 3.09 -2.01 -26.71
C TYR A 269 1.78 -1.94 -27.49
N ARG A 270 1.78 -2.12 -28.82
CA ARG A 270 0.55 -2.08 -29.60
C ARG A 270 -0.42 -3.16 -29.17
N LEU A 271 -1.64 -2.77 -28.88
CA LEU A 271 -2.76 -3.65 -28.56
C LEU A 271 -3.77 -3.61 -29.72
N ASP A 272 -4.52 -4.68 -29.87
CA ASP A 272 -5.58 -4.83 -30.86
C ASP A 272 -6.68 -5.80 -30.34
N HIS A 273 -7.68 -6.06 -31.15
CA HIS A 273 -8.80 -6.96 -30.82
C HIS A 273 -8.38 -8.44 -30.64
N ASP A 274 -7.21 -8.84 -31.12
CA ASP A 274 -6.62 -10.17 -30.93
C ASP A 274 -5.72 -10.26 -29.69
N THR A 275 -5.63 -9.16 -28.94
CA THR A 275 -4.84 -9.08 -27.72
C THR A 275 -5.70 -9.35 -26.49
N PHE A 276 -5.30 -10.35 -25.70
CA PHE A 276 -5.78 -10.60 -24.35
C PHE A 276 -4.87 -9.83 -23.38
N LEU A 277 -5.39 -8.74 -22.85
CA LEU A 277 -4.68 -7.88 -21.90
C LEU A 277 -5.07 -8.30 -20.47
N VAL A 278 -4.15 -8.87 -19.75
CA VAL A 278 -4.33 -9.25 -18.33
C VAL A 278 -3.65 -8.25 -17.44
N VAL A 279 -4.36 -7.74 -16.43
CA VAL A 279 -3.76 -7.04 -15.31
C VAL A 279 -3.70 -8.01 -14.13
N ASP A 280 -2.49 -8.50 -13.81
CA ASP A 280 -2.28 -9.33 -12.62
C ASP A 280 -2.01 -8.46 -11.40
N GLU A 281 -2.40 -8.92 -10.22
CA GLU A 281 -2.47 -8.14 -8.96
C GLU A 281 -3.34 -6.87 -9.09
N ALA A 282 -4.43 -6.95 -9.85
CA ALA A 282 -5.32 -5.83 -10.16
C ALA A 282 -5.96 -5.17 -8.91
N GLY A 283 -5.99 -5.86 -7.76
CA GLY A 283 -6.40 -5.29 -6.46
C GLY A 283 -5.54 -4.12 -5.99
N MET A 284 -4.30 -3.99 -6.51
CA MET A 284 -3.39 -2.89 -6.21
C MET A 284 -3.49 -1.71 -7.20
N MET A 285 -4.34 -1.81 -8.23
CA MET A 285 -4.54 -0.74 -9.22
C MET A 285 -5.44 0.35 -8.65
N ASP A 286 -5.02 1.61 -8.77
CA ASP A 286 -5.85 2.75 -8.39
C ASP A 286 -6.90 3.10 -9.48
N GLN A 287 -7.88 3.92 -9.11
CA GLN A 287 -8.99 4.28 -10.00
C GLN A 287 -8.56 5.11 -11.22
N ASP A 288 -7.56 5.98 -11.09
CA ASP A 288 -7.09 6.79 -12.21
C ASP A 288 -6.35 5.94 -13.24
N GLN A 289 -5.50 5.00 -12.77
CA GLN A 289 -4.85 4.01 -13.62
C GLN A 289 -5.89 3.12 -14.33
N ALA A 290 -6.90 2.67 -13.59
CA ALA A 290 -7.97 1.84 -14.14
C ALA A 290 -8.76 2.58 -15.22
N LEU A 291 -9.08 3.85 -15.00
CA LEU A 291 -9.79 4.67 -15.98
C LEU A 291 -8.95 4.87 -17.26
N ALA A 292 -7.65 5.16 -17.10
CA ALA A 292 -6.73 5.27 -18.24
C ALA A 292 -6.63 3.94 -19.01
N LEU A 293 -6.55 2.81 -18.31
CA LEU A 293 -6.50 1.47 -18.88
C LEU A 293 -7.78 1.13 -19.68
N LEU A 294 -8.96 1.40 -19.09
CA LEU A 294 -10.23 1.16 -19.79
C LEU A 294 -10.35 1.99 -21.06
N ARG A 295 -9.90 3.24 -21.05
CA ARG A 295 -9.83 4.09 -22.25
C ARG A 295 -8.92 3.52 -23.31
N VAL A 296 -7.74 3.00 -22.94
CA VAL A 296 -6.82 2.33 -23.86
C VAL A 296 -7.45 1.05 -24.43
N ALA A 297 -8.09 0.25 -23.59
CA ALA A 297 -8.76 -0.97 -24.04
C ALA A 297 -9.96 -0.69 -24.95
N ASP A 298 -10.73 0.41 -24.72
CA ASP A 298 -11.82 0.85 -25.60
C ASP A 298 -11.30 1.26 -26.99
N GLU A 299 -10.18 1.98 -27.04
CA GLU A 299 -9.57 2.46 -28.28
C GLU A 299 -8.97 1.34 -29.12
N THR A 300 -8.42 0.32 -28.48
CA THR A 300 -7.70 -0.78 -29.16
C THR A 300 -8.57 -2.00 -29.44
N GLY A 301 -9.69 -2.12 -28.73
CA GLY A 301 -10.53 -3.32 -28.77
C GLY A 301 -9.92 -4.52 -28.03
N ALA A 302 -8.85 -4.34 -27.25
CA ALA A 302 -8.20 -5.40 -26.48
C ALA A 302 -9.16 -6.01 -25.45
N ARG A 303 -9.10 -7.34 -25.30
CA ARG A 303 -9.89 -8.10 -24.32
C ARG A 303 -9.25 -7.99 -22.97
N LEU A 304 -9.89 -7.32 -22.01
CA LEU A 304 -9.35 -7.02 -20.69
C LEU A 304 -9.72 -8.10 -19.68
N THR A 305 -8.74 -8.57 -18.93
CA THR A 305 -8.97 -9.41 -17.76
C THR A 305 -8.29 -8.80 -16.53
N LEU A 306 -9.01 -8.66 -15.45
CA LEU A 306 -8.49 -8.26 -14.14
C LEU A 306 -8.32 -9.50 -13.28
N VAL A 307 -7.09 -9.79 -12.88
CA VAL A 307 -6.74 -10.94 -12.01
C VAL A 307 -6.18 -10.41 -10.70
N GLY A 308 -6.68 -10.90 -9.58
CA GLY A 308 -6.19 -10.42 -8.27
C GLY A 308 -6.85 -11.13 -7.10
N ASP A 309 -6.70 -10.54 -5.92
CA ASP A 309 -7.31 -10.99 -4.68
C ASP A 309 -7.77 -9.75 -3.90
N THR A 310 -9.08 -9.51 -3.88
CA THR A 310 -9.70 -8.33 -3.23
C THR A 310 -9.52 -8.32 -1.71
N MET A 311 -9.08 -9.45 -1.13
CA MET A 311 -8.83 -9.59 0.30
C MET A 311 -7.36 -9.37 0.70
N GLN A 312 -6.46 -9.24 -0.28
CA GLN A 312 -5.08 -8.81 -0.07
C GLN A 312 -5.00 -7.29 0.13
N LEU A 313 -3.79 -6.74 0.11
CA LEU A 313 -3.58 -5.31 0.23
C LEU A 313 -4.17 -4.57 -0.96
N ASN A 314 -4.88 -3.50 -0.67
CA ASN A 314 -5.47 -2.62 -1.68
C ASN A 314 -4.41 -1.71 -2.32
N ALA A 315 -4.83 -0.95 -3.34
CA ALA A 315 -4.05 0.15 -3.89
C ALA A 315 -3.58 1.11 -2.79
N VAL A 316 -2.43 1.71 -2.98
CA VAL A 316 -1.93 2.77 -2.07
C VAL A 316 -2.81 4.02 -2.21
N GLY A 317 -3.35 4.28 -3.41
CA GLY A 317 -4.30 5.34 -3.71
C GLY A 317 -5.77 4.90 -3.55
N ARG A 318 -6.66 5.55 -4.31
CA ARG A 318 -8.10 5.21 -4.35
C ARG A 318 -8.29 3.85 -4.99
N GLY A 319 -8.72 2.88 -4.21
CA GLY A 319 -8.89 1.49 -4.61
C GLY A 319 -10.31 1.12 -5.04
N GLY A 320 -10.64 -0.16 -4.85
CA GLY A 320 -11.96 -0.70 -5.11
C GLY A 320 -12.25 -1.05 -6.58
N VAL A 321 -11.24 -0.97 -7.46
CA VAL A 321 -11.43 -1.22 -8.90
C VAL A 321 -11.94 -2.63 -9.20
N MET A 322 -11.35 -3.67 -8.56
CA MET A 322 -11.81 -5.05 -8.74
C MET A 322 -13.24 -5.24 -8.25
N GLN A 323 -13.58 -4.71 -7.08
CA GLN A 323 -14.92 -4.79 -6.52
C GLN A 323 -15.96 -4.09 -7.41
N LEU A 324 -15.61 -2.95 -8.01
CA LEU A 324 -16.44 -2.30 -9.02
C LEU A 324 -16.58 -3.18 -10.26
N ALA A 325 -15.49 -3.71 -10.78
CA ALA A 325 -15.52 -4.58 -11.95
C ALA A 325 -16.37 -5.85 -11.71
N GLU A 326 -16.23 -6.52 -10.57
CA GLU A 326 -17.06 -7.67 -10.17
C GLU A 326 -18.56 -7.34 -10.19
N ARG A 327 -18.90 -6.14 -9.72
CA ARG A 327 -20.31 -5.72 -9.64
C ARG A 327 -20.91 -5.38 -10.99
N TYR A 328 -20.14 -4.78 -11.88
CA TYR A 328 -20.66 -4.21 -13.13
C TYR A 328 -20.47 -5.09 -14.37
N THR A 329 -19.55 -6.08 -14.36
CA THR A 329 -19.33 -6.91 -15.56
C THR A 329 -20.23 -8.15 -15.63
N GLY A 330 -20.61 -8.75 -14.52
CA GLY A 330 -21.30 -10.05 -14.51
C GLY A 330 -20.47 -11.25 -14.98
N ASN A 331 -19.20 -11.06 -15.40
CA ASN A 331 -18.28 -12.08 -15.89
C ASN A 331 -17.15 -12.29 -14.88
N VAL A 332 -17.47 -12.96 -13.79
CA VAL A 332 -16.61 -13.11 -12.61
C VAL A 332 -16.39 -14.58 -12.29
N VAL A 333 -15.14 -14.97 -12.11
CA VAL A 333 -14.75 -16.33 -11.66
C VAL A 333 -13.96 -16.25 -10.37
N ALA A 334 -14.22 -17.17 -9.44
CA ALA A 334 -13.52 -17.27 -8.16
C ALA A 334 -12.71 -18.57 -8.06
N MET A 335 -11.38 -18.46 -8.01
CA MET A 335 -10.45 -19.56 -7.75
C MET A 335 -10.23 -19.70 -6.25
N ARG A 336 -10.85 -20.69 -5.61
CA ARG A 336 -10.86 -20.89 -4.15
C ARG A 336 -9.99 -22.06 -3.69
N ASP A 337 -9.60 -22.96 -4.59
CA ASP A 337 -8.76 -24.10 -4.25
C ASP A 337 -7.31 -23.64 -4.06
N VAL A 338 -6.78 -23.82 -2.86
CA VAL A 338 -5.45 -23.33 -2.48
C VAL A 338 -4.44 -24.46 -2.49
N HIS A 339 -3.43 -24.34 -3.34
CA HIS A 339 -2.40 -25.37 -3.56
C HIS A 339 -1.06 -25.07 -2.85
N ARG A 340 -0.94 -23.88 -2.22
CA ARG A 340 0.32 -23.42 -1.62
C ARG A 340 0.74 -24.20 -0.40
N PHE A 341 -0.21 -24.56 0.46
CA PHE A 341 0.08 -25.11 1.78
C PHE A 341 0.11 -26.63 1.76
N LYS A 342 1.05 -27.20 2.53
CA LYS A 342 1.11 -28.64 2.74
C LYS A 342 0.02 -29.17 3.68
N ASP A 343 -0.46 -28.30 4.59
CA ASP A 343 -1.54 -28.60 5.53
C ASP A 343 -2.90 -28.16 4.95
N PRO A 344 -3.81 -29.12 4.61
CA PRO A 344 -5.13 -28.79 4.08
C PRO A 344 -6.01 -28.01 5.06
N ASP A 345 -5.87 -28.27 6.38
CA ASP A 345 -6.64 -27.57 7.40
C ASP A 345 -6.21 -26.10 7.52
N TYR A 346 -4.91 -25.83 7.29
CA TYR A 346 -4.42 -24.48 7.21
C TYR A 346 -4.86 -23.79 5.91
N ALA A 347 -4.85 -24.48 4.79
CA ALA A 347 -5.42 -23.96 3.54
C ALA A 347 -6.89 -23.52 3.73
N ALA A 348 -7.71 -24.37 4.35
CA ALA A 348 -9.11 -24.05 4.68
C ALA A 348 -9.22 -22.85 5.64
N TYR A 349 -8.31 -22.71 6.62
CA TYR A 349 -8.26 -21.55 7.50
C TYR A 349 -8.01 -20.26 6.71
N THR A 350 -7.04 -20.25 5.77
CA THR A 350 -6.73 -19.06 4.97
C THR A 350 -7.90 -18.61 4.09
N ILE A 351 -8.73 -19.53 3.62
CA ILE A 351 -9.99 -19.20 2.90
C ILE A 351 -10.98 -18.54 3.86
N ARG A 352 -11.17 -19.09 5.09
CA ARG A 352 -12.04 -18.45 6.09
C ARG A 352 -11.54 -17.07 6.52
N LEU A 353 -10.21 -16.85 6.55
CA LEU A 353 -9.61 -15.55 6.85
C LEU A 353 -9.94 -14.49 5.78
N ARG A 354 -10.29 -14.90 4.56
CA ARG A 354 -10.83 -13.98 3.53
C ARG A 354 -12.22 -13.47 3.86
N GLU A 355 -13.01 -14.24 4.60
CA GLU A 355 -14.38 -13.90 5.04
C GLU A 355 -14.37 -13.13 6.37
N ARG A 356 -13.27 -12.44 6.69
CA ARG A 356 -13.12 -11.68 7.92
C ARG A 356 -14.14 -10.54 8.00
N THR A 357 -14.91 -10.58 9.07
CA THR A 357 -15.87 -9.55 9.45
C THR A 357 -15.73 -9.29 10.95
N PRO A 358 -16.23 -8.17 11.48
CA PRO A 358 -16.25 -7.97 12.93
C PRO A 358 -16.92 -9.13 13.69
N ALA A 359 -17.97 -9.73 13.10
CA ALA A 359 -18.72 -10.81 13.73
C ALA A 359 -17.95 -12.14 13.83
N ASN A 360 -16.99 -12.43 12.95
CA ASN A 360 -16.24 -13.69 12.98
C ASN A 360 -14.74 -13.51 13.34
N ALA A 361 -14.29 -12.28 13.57
CA ALA A 361 -12.89 -11.97 13.84
C ALA A 361 -12.35 -12.66 15.11
N GLU A 362 -13.15 -12.71 16.18
CA GLU A 362 -12.78 -13.38 17.43
C GLU A 362 -12.52 -14.89 17.20
N ARG A 363 -13.40 -15.56 16.44
CA ARG A 363 -13.22 -16.97 16.10
C ARG A 363 -11.97 -17.20 15.27
N LEU A 364 -11.71 -16.33 14.27
CA LEU A 364 -10.52 -16.42 13.42
C LEU A 364 -9.22 -16.17 14.20
N ALA A 365 -9.22 -15.22 15.14
CA ALA A 365 -8.10 -15.00 16.05
C ALA A 365 -7.91 -16.23 16.96
N GLY A 366 -8.98 -16.77 17.54
CA GLY A 366 -8.98 -17.97 18.38
C GLY A 366 -8.33 -19.17 17.69
N GLU A 367 -8.67 -19.42 16.43
CA GLU A 367 -8.07 -20.50 15.64
C GLU A 367 -6.54 -20.40 15.52
N LEU A 368 -5.96 -19.20 15.48
CA LEU A 368 -4.49 -19.02 15.47
C LEU A 368 -3.86 -19.42 16.80
N PHE A 369 -4.51 -19.10 17.92
CA PHE A 369 -4.05 -19.54 19.24
C PHE A 369 -4.18 -21.05 19.41
N ASP A 370 -5.31 -21.64 19.03
CA ASP A 370 -5.55 -23.09 19.13
C ASP A 370 -4.55 -23.90 18.28
N ARG A 371 -4.05 -23.33 17.20
CA ARG A 371 -2.99 -23.90 16.36
C ARG A 371 -1.57 -23.66 16.92
N GLY A 372 -1.42 -22.91 18.03
CA GLY A 372 -0.12 -22.56 18.59
C GLY A 372 0.73 -21.64 17.70
N MET A 373 0.08 -20.86 16.83
CA MET A 373 0.75 -20.00 15.86
C MET A 373 1.06 -18.61 16.40
N VAL A 374 0.48 -18.23 17.56
CA VAL A 374 0.68 -16.91 18.17
C VAL A 374 1.72 -17.01 19.27
N ARG A 375 2.68 -16.09 19.22
CA ARG A 375 3.69 -15.91 20.27
C ARG A 375 3.74 -14.45 20.67
N HIS A 376 3.83 -14.16 21.95
CA HIS A 376 3.92 -12.79 22.46
C HIS A 376 4.96 -12.64 23.56
N TRP A 377 5.42 -11.41 23.74
CA TRP A 377 6.39 -10.99 24.74
C TRP A 377 5.96 -9.65 25.35
N ASP A 378 6.51 -9.33 26.53
CA ASP A 378 6.13 -8.14 27.29
C ASP A 378 6.71 -6.83 26.73
N SER A 379 7.63 -6.91 25.77
CA SER A 379 8.27 -5.73 25.18
C SER A 379 8.61 -5.91 23.70
N ASP A 380 8.67 -4.79 22.97
CA ASP A 380 9.06 -4.79 21.55
C ASP A 380 10.48 -5.33 21.37
N GLU A 381 11.42 -5.00 22.28
CA GLU A 381 12.80 -5.50 22.23
C GLU A 381 12.84 -7.04 22.36
N ALA A 382 12.09 -7.61 23.30
CA ALA A 382 12.00 -9.06 23.46
C ALA A 382 11.36 -9.73 22.24
N THR A 383 10.32 -9.12 21.67
CA THR A 383 9.65 -9.60 20.44
C THR A 383 10.63 -9.58 19.25
N VAL A 384 11.35 -8.49 19.04
CA VAL A 384 12.35 -8.34 17.95
C VAL A 384 13.47 -9.39 18.10
N ASN A 385 13.99 -9.59 19.31
CA ASN A 385 15.03 -10.58 19.56
C ASN A 385 14.53 -12.01 19.31
N ALA A 386 13.28 -12.31 19.66
CA ALA A 386 12.67 -13.61 19.39
C ALA A 386 12.45 -13.84 17.88
N ILE A 387 12.03 -12.82 17.12
CA ILE A 387 11.92 -12.88 15.67
C ILE A 387 13.29 -13.15 15.04
N ALA A 388 14.34 -12.44 15.50
CA ALA A 388 15.69 -12.63 14.99
C ALA A 388 16.23 -14.03 15.30
N ALA A 389 15.97 -14.58 16.47
CA ALA A 389 16.34 -15.95 16.83
C ALA A 389 15.59 -16.97 15.95
N ALA A 390 14.29 -16.79 15.73
CA ALA A 390 13.50 -17.67 14.86
C ALA A 390 13.99 -17.62 13.40
N TRP A 391 14.42 -16.46 12.91
CA TRP A 391 15.03 -16.35 11.59
C TRP A 391 16.38 -17.09 11.50
N MET A 392 17.19 -17.05 12.54
CA MET A 392 18.47 -17.80 12.58
C MET A 392 18.26 -19.31 12.53
N GLU A 393 17.14 -19.83 13.04
CA GLU A 393 16.75 -21.24 12.93
C GLU A 393 16.29 -21.61 11.51
N HIS A 394 15.59 -20.67 10.85
CA HIS A 394 15.03 -20.85 9.50
C HIS A 394 15.31 -19.62 8.62
N PRO A 395 16.50 -19.50 8.00
CA PRO A 395 16.89 -18.32 7.21
C PRO A 395 16.07 -18.07 5.94
N ASP A 396 15.20 -19.02 5.53
CA ASP A 396 14.23 -18.88 4.46
C ASP A 396 12.92 -18.21 4.91
N THR A 397 12.84 -17.73 6.17
CA THR A 397 11.65 -17.13 6.73
C THR A 397 11.41 -15.73 6.15
N THR A 398 10.23 -15.52 5.57
CA THR A 398 9.74 -14.18 5.21
C THR A 398 9.18 -13.49 6.45
N ILE A 399 9.75 -12.35 6.85
CA ILE A 399 9.25 -11.54 7.96
C ILE A 399 8.50 -10.35 7.41
N SER A 400 7.20 -10.30 7.74
CA SER A 400 6.30 -9.21 7.36
C SER A 400 6.01 -8.32 8.57
N THR A 401 6.24 -7.01 8.43
CA THR A 401 5.98 -5.99 9.46
C THR A 401 4.91 -5.02 8.98
N VAL A 402 4.38 -4.20 9.89
CA VAL A 402 3.40 -3.16 9.54
C VAL A 402 4.09 -1.86 9.15
N THR A 403 5.21 -1.54 9.78
CA THR A 403 5.95 -0.29 9.59
C THR A 403 7.39 -0.54 9.16
N ASN A 404 7.98 0.42 8.43
CA ASN A 404 9.41 0.39 8.08
C ASN A 404 10.27 0.38 9.36
N ARG A 405 9.89 1.12 10.42
CA ARG A 405 10.61 1.14 11.69
C ARG A 405 10.75 -0.27 12.29
N GLN A 406 9.66 -1.04 12.33
CA GLN A 406 9.71 -2.44 12.80
C GLN A 406 10.62 -3.29 11.92
N ALA A 407 10.56 -3.12 10.59
CA ALA A 407 11.44 -3.85 9.68
C ALA A 407 12.92 -3.53 9.96
N ASP A 408 13.25 -2.25 10.17
CA ASP A 408 14.62 -1.82 10.47
C ASP A 408 15.13 -2.36 11.81
N GLU A 409 14.29 -2.38 12.86
CA GLU A 409 14.62 -2.96 14.16
C GLU A 409 14.93 -4.47 14.05
N VAL A 410 14.08 -5.21 13.31
CA VAL A 410 14.29 -6.65 13.05
C VAL A 410 15.53 -6.89 12.19
N ASN A 411 15.73 -6.10 11.13
CA ASN A 411 16.88 -6.18 10.25
C ASN A 411 18.20 -6.03 11.04
N ARG A 412 18.27 -5.04 11.94
CA ARG A 412 19.44 -4.81 12.80
C ARG A 412 19.66 -5.96 13.78
N ALA A 413 18.60 -6.51 14.35
CA ALA A 413 18.70 -7.61 15.29
C ALA A 413 19.23 -8.88 14.61
N ILE A 414 18.75 -9.22 13.42
CA ILE A 414 19.22 -10.38 12.64
C ILE A 414 20.68 -10.18 12.22
N GLN A 415 21.03 -9.01 11.68
CA GLN A 415 22.41 -8.70 11.29
C GLN A 415 23.37 -8.86 12.46
N ARG A 416 23.01 -8.34 13.66
CA ARG A 416 23.82 -8.48 14.87
C ARG A 416 24.07 -9.95 15.21
N LEU A 417 23.02 -10.78 15.23
CA LEU A 417 23.18 -12.22 15.50
C LEU A 417 24.08 -12.90 14.47
N ARG A 418 23.98 -12.52 13.19
CA ARG A 418 24.82 -13.06 12.11
C ARG A 418 26.29 -12.61 12.24
N LEU A 419 26.54 -11.37 12.66
CA LEU A 419 27.89 -10.87 12.96
C LEU A 419 28.50 -11.62 14.15
N ASP A 420 27.74 -11.76 15.24
CA ASP A 420 28.16 -12.49 16.45
C ASP A 420 28.47 -13.97 16.14
N ALA A 421 27.73 -14.55 15.18
CA ALA A 421 27.95 -15.92 14.71
C ALA A 421 29.06 -16.05 13.63
N GLY A 422 29.72 -14.95 13.23
CA GLY A 422 30.76 -14.96 12.20
C GLY A 422 30.26 -15.33 10.80
N GLN A 423 28.98 -15.08 10.49
CA GLN A 423 28.35 -15.44 9.20
C GLN A 423 28.46 -14.33 8.15
N LEU A 424 28.92 -13.13 8.52
CA LEU A 424 29.08 -12.00 7.63
C LEU A 424 30.57 -11.66 7.45
N GLY A 425 30.91 -11.15 6.25
CA GLY A 425 32.30 -10.78 5.94
C GLY A 425 32.71 -9.44 6.55
N ASP A 426 34.01 -9.19 6.59
CA ASP A 426 34.61 -7.96 7.15
C ASP A 426 34.43 -6.75 6.21
N GLU A 427 34.29 -6.98 4.90
CA GLU A 427 34.04 -5.93 3.91
C GLU A 427 32.64 -5.32 4.14
N ARG A 428 32.59 -3.99 4.26
CA ARG A 428 31.36 -3.25 4.58
C ARG A 428 31.29 -1.89 3.92
N CYS A 429 30.07 -1.40 3.75
CA CYS A 429 29.78 -0.02 3.38
C CYS A 429 28.56 0.48 4.15
N ALA A 430 28.40 1.81 4.25
CA ALA A 430 27.26 2.41 4.92
C ALA A 430 26.13 2.72 3.91
N SER A 431 24.89 2.37 4.26
CA SER A 431 23.69 2.89 3.60
C SER A 431 23.41 4.31 4.08
N MET A 432 23.07 5.22 3.18
CA MET A 432 22.68 6.59 3.55
C MET A 432 21.19 6.70 3.91
N ILE A 433 20.38 5.69 3.58
CA ILE A 433 18.93 5.71 3.86
C ILE A 433 18.69 5.67 5.38
N ASP A 434 19.42 4.81 6.10
CA ASP A 434 19.22 4.52 7.51
C ASP A 434 20.51 4.56 8.35
N GLY A 435 21.65 4.91 7.73
CA GLY A 435 22.96 4.93 8.35
C GLY A 435 23.51 3.55 8.77
N GLN A 436 22.90 2.47 8.26
CA GLN A 436 23.26 1.10 8.62
C GLN A 436 24.48 0.63 7.83
N GLU A 437 25.41 -0.06 8.48
CA GLU A 437 26.49 -0.79 7.80
C GLU A 437 25.95 -2.06 7.15
N ILE A 438 26.34 -2.29 5.92
CA ILE A 438 26.00 -3.49 5.13
C ILE A 438 27.29 -4.27 4.91
N HIS A 439 27.26 -5.56 5.16
CA HIS A 439 28.41 -6.49 5.07
C HIS A 439 28.23 -7.47 3.90
N VAL A 440 29.32 -8.04 3.44
CA VAL A 440 29.29 -9.20 2.54
C VAL A 440 28.58 -10.36 3.23
N GLY A 441 27.59 -10.95 2.52
CA GLY A 441 26.71 -11.99 3.05
C GLY A 441 25.38 -11.47 3.61
N ASP A 442 25.20 -10.14 3.79
CA ASP A 442 23.91 -9.58 4.17
C ASP A 442 22.84 -9.80 3.11
N ILE A 443 21.59 -9.85 3.54
CA ILE A 443 20.44 -9.71 2.66
C ILE A 443 20.08 -8.24 2.61
N VAL A 444 20.02 -7.69 1.40
CA VAL A 444 19.68 -6.29 1.12
C VAL A 444 18.43 -6.18 0.27
N MET A 445 17.75 -5.05 0.38
CA MET A 445 16.57 -4.69 -0.41
C MET A 445 16.78 -3.35 -1.10
N THR A 446 16.44 -3.31 -2.39
CA THR A 446 16.44 -2.08 -3.20
C THR A 446 15.21 -1.23 -2.92
N ARG A 447 15.36 0.10 -2.96
CA ARG A 447 14.29 1.07 -2.66
C ARG A 447 13.90 1.93 -3.86
N ARG A 448 14.49 1.68 -5.01
CA ARG A 448 14.21 2.41 -6.26
C ARG A 448 14.32 1.47 -7.45
N ASN A 449 13.41 1.63 -8.42
CA ASN A 449 13.54 0.97 -9.72
C ASN A 449 14.71 1.56 -10.49
N ASP A 450 15.52 0.70 -11.13
CA ASP A 450 16.54 1.13 -12.09
C ASP A 450 16.59 0.14 -13.26
N ASN A 451 16.10 0.61 -14.42
CA ASN A 451 16.02 -0.21 -15.63
C ASN A 451 17.41 -0.42 -16.29
N HIS A 452 18.41 0.44 -16.02
CA HIS A 452 19.76 0.27 -16.57
C HIS A 452 20.52 -0.81 -15.82
N ILE A 453 20.32 -0.88 -14.50
CA ILE A 453 20.88 -1.94 -13.67
C ILE A 453 20.03 -3.22 -13.80
N GLY A 454 18.74 -3.08 -14.10
CA GLY A 454 17.78 -4.19 -14.21
C GLY A 454 17.22 -4.62 -12.86
N VAL A 455 17.10 -3.69 -11.90
CA VAL A 455 16.58 -3.97 -10.55
C VAL A 455 15.26 -3.24 -10.28
N ALA A 456 14.40 -3.89 -9.50
CA ALA A 456 13.11 -3.33 -9.08
C ALA A 456 13.15 -2.82 -7.63
N ASN A 457 12.28 -1.88 -7.31
CA ASN A 457 12.00 -1.50 -5.93
C ASN A 457 11.51 -2.70 -5.11
N ARG A 458 12.01 -2.85 -3.89
CA ARG A 458 11.70 -3.96 -2.97
C ARG A 458 12.15 -5.35 -3.45
N GLN A 459 13.09 -5.42 -4.37
CA GLN A 459 13.76 -6.66 -4.73
C GLN A 459 14.86 -6.96 -3.71
N THR A 460 14.96 -8.22 -3.29
CA THR A 460 15.92 -8.67 -2.27
C THR A 460 17.09 -9.42 -2.91
N PHE A 461 18.29 -9.23 -2.37
CA PHE A 461 19.52 -9.82 -2.86
C PHE A 461 20.44 -10.21 -1.71
N THR A 462 21.32 -11.18 -1.94
CA THR A 462 22.46 -11.42 -1.07
C THR A 462 23.67 -10.63 -1.57
N VAL A 463 24.37 -9.95 -0.66
CA VAL A 463 25.62 -9.23 -0.96
C VAL A 463 26.75 -10.24 -1.17
N LEU A 464 27.31 -10.28 -2.37
CA LEU A 464 28.38 -11.20 -2.77
C LEU A 464 29.77 -10.55 -2.67
N GLY A 465 29.86 -9.24 -2.71
CA GLY A 465 31.10 -8.47 -2.58
C GLY A 465 30.84 -6.98 -2.54
N ILE A 466 31.75 -6.24 -1.94
CA ILE A 466 31.73 -4.77 -1.84
C ILE A 466 33.07 -4.27 -2.36
N ASP A 467 33.06 -3.32 -3.30
CA ASP A 467 34.28 -2.77 -3.85
C ASP A 467 34.81 -1.57 -3.03
N GLU A 468 36.05 -1.14 -3.29
CA GLU A 468 36.73 -0.04 -2.58
C GLU A 468 35.98 1.31 -2.64
N ARG A 469 35.03 1.46 -3.59
CA ARG A 469 34.20 2.66 -3.77
C ARG A 469 32.79 2.48 -3.23
N SER A 470 32.55 1.42 -2.43
CA SER A 470 31.26 1.07 -1.86
C SER A 470 30.18 0.69 -2.90
N GLY A 471 30.58 0.31 -4.12
CA GLY A 471 29.70 -0.42 -5.03
C GLY A 471 29.53 -1.87 -4.58
N MET A 472 28.37 -2.49 -4.90
CA MET A 472 28.07 -3.85 -4.49
C MET A 472 27.90 -4.79 -5.68
N LEU A 473 28.40 -6.01 -5.54
CA LEU A 473 27.97 -7.16 -6.33
C LEU A 473 26.91 -7.90 -5.51
N VAL A 474 25.73 -8.08 -6.05
CA VAL A 474 24.61 -8.74 -5.37
C VAL A 474 24.03 -9.87 -6.23
N GLY A 475 23.38 -10.84 -5.60
CA GLY A 475 22.74 -11.97 -6.30
C GLY A 475 21.37 -12.32 -5.73
N ASP A 476 20.46 -12.77 -6.60
CA ASP A 476 19.12 -13.26 -6.24
C ASP A 476 19.04 -14.81 -6.24
N GLY A 477 20.18 -15.48 -6.36
CA GLY A 477 20.30 -16.93 -6.49
C GLY A 477 20.23 -17.45 -7.93
N LYS A 478 19.79 -16.63 -8.90
CA LYS A 478 19.73 -16.95 -10.33
C LYS A 478 20.69 -16.10 -11.14
N ARG A 479 20.75 -14.81 -10.83
CA ARG A 479 21.53 -13.78 -11.55
C ARG A 479 22.34 -12.95 -10.57
N THR A 480 23.35 -12.27 -11.09
CA THR A 480 24.15 -11.29 -10.34
C THR A 480 24.01 -9.92 -10.95
N TYR A 481 23.99 -8.90 -10.08
CA TYR A 481 23.84 -7.51 -10.46
C TYR A 481 24.97 -6.68 -9.84
N ARG A 482 25.43 -5.67 -10.55
CA ARG A 482 26.40 -4.72 -10.03
C ARG A 482 25.70 -3.42 -9.72
N LEU A 483 25.60 -3.09 -8.44
CA LEU A 483 25.00 -1.85 -7.96
C LEU A 483 26.10 -0.79 -7.81
N PRO A 484 26.02 0.36 -8.52
CA PRO A 484 26.96 1.46 -8.34
C PRO A 484 26.89 2.03 -6.91
N ALA A 485 28.00 2.59 -6.42
CA ALA A 485 28.09 3.17 -5.09
C ALA A 485 27.02 4.23 -4.80
N GLU A 486 26.73 5.10 -5.78
CA GLU A 486 25.67 6.10 -5.68
C GLU A 486 24.30 5.45 -5.48
N TYR A 487 23.97 4.40 -6.23
CA TYR A 487 22.73 3.65 -6.06
C TYR A 487 22.67 2.95 -4.70
N VAL A 488 23.78 2.34 -4.26
CA VAL A 488 23.89 1.70 -2.95
C VAL A 488 23.59 2.70 -1.83
N ALA A 489 24.23 3.87 -1.89
CA ALA A 489 24.07 4.91 -0.88
C ALA A 489 22.59 5.39 -0.75
N GLU A 490 21.93 5.59 -1.89
CA GLU A 490 20.60 6.21 -1.94
C GLU A 490 19.43 5.23 -1.93
N ALA A 491 19.64 3.98 -2.35
CA ALA A 491 18.55 3.07 -2.69
C ALA A 491 18.72 1.64 -2.18
N VAL A 492 19.63 1.36 -1.26
CA VAL A 492 19.84 0.02 -0.69
C VAL A 492 19.78 0.07 0.83
N GLN A 493 19.08 -0.88 1.41
CA GLN A 493 18.99 -1.09 2.87
C GLN A 493 19.00 -2.58 3.20
N LEU A 494 19.11 -2.96 4.48
CA LEU A 494 18.94 -4.34 4.90
C LEU A 494 17.55 -4.87 4.54
N GLY A 495 17.44 -6.15 4.19
CA GLY A 495 16.26 -6.77 3.61
C GLY A 495 15.83 -8.10 4.22
N TYR A 496 16.21 -8.43 5.46
CA TYR A 496 15.75 -9.63 6.16
C TYR A 496 14.27 -9.59 6.50
N ALA A 497 13.77 -8.40 6.83
CA ALA A 497 12.36 -8.11 7.07
C ALA A 497 11.89 -6.96 6.18
N SER A 498 10.63 -6.95 5.81
CA SER A 498 10.00 -5.88 5.05
C SER A 498 8.56 -5.66 5.50
N THR A 499 7.94 -4.56 5.08
CA THR A 499 6.51 -4.37 5.31
C THR A 499 5.68 -5.40 4.57
N THR A 500 4.42 -5.61 4.98
CA THR A 500 3.47 -6.51 4.29
C THR A 500 3.35 -6.20 2.80
N TYR A 501 3.38 -4.92 2.41
CA TYR A 501 3.47 -4.50 1.00
C TYR A 501 4.75 -4.98 0.30
N GLY A 502 5.89 -5.00 1.00
CA GLY A 502 7.15 -5.52 0.46
C GLY A 502 7.18 -7.04 0.33
N ALA A 503 6.45 -7.72 1.21
CA ALA A 503 6.33 -9.18 1.22
C ALA A 503 5.26 -9.72 0.25
N GLN A 504 4.42 -8.85 -0.34
CA GLN A 504 3.41 -9.28 -1.31
C GLN A 504 4.08 -9.91 -2.53
N GLY A 505 3.50 -10.99 -3.04
CA GLY A 505 4.08 -11.79 -4.12
C GLY A 505 5.21 -12.76 -3.70
N VAL A 506 5.82 -12.58 -2.51
CA VAL A 506 6.87 -13.49 -2.01
C VAL A 506 6.25 -14.78 -1.50
N THR A 507 6.97 -15.90 -1.68
CA THR A 507 6.62 -17.20 -1.12
C THR A 507 7.89 -17.86 -0.56
N SER A 508 7.83 -18.35 0.69
CA SER A 508 8.94 -18.94 1.44
C SER A 508 8.54 -20.25 2.12
N GLY A 509 9.48 -20.93 2.75
CA GLY A 509 9.18 -22.10 3.59
C GLY A 509 8.40 -21.70 4.83
N HIS A 510 8.86 -20.65 5.51
CA HIS A 510 8.30 -20.14 6.75
C HIS A 510 7.94 -18.64 6.62
N ALA A 511 6.98 -18.18 7.40
CA ALA A 511 6.64 -16.77 7.49
C ALA A 511 6.34 -16.35 8.92
N ILE A 512 6.73 -15.13 9.26
CA ILE A 512 6.43 -14.45 10.52
C ILE A 512 5.70 -13.14 10.22
N PHE A 513 4.58 -12.94 10.88
CA PHE A 513 3.88 -11.67 10.93
C PHE A 513 4.21 -10.95 12.23
N TYR A 514 4.99 -9.89 12.18
CA TYR A 514 5.25 -9.01 13.33
C TYR A 514 4.15 -7.96 13.43
N VAL A 515 3.26 -8.16 14.38
CA VAL A 515 2.05 -7.35 14.58
C VAL A 515 2.37 -6.02 15.22
N ALA A 516 1.74 -4.94 14.74
CA ALA A 516 1.67 -3.64 15.39
C ALA A 516 0.22 -3.15 15.45
N GLU A 517 -0.04 -2.17 16.32
CA GLU A 517 -1.36 -1.57 16.52
C GLU A 517 -1.99 -1.06 15.21
N GLY A 518 -1.16 -0.61 14.28
CA GLY A 518 -1.57 -0.15 12.96
C GLY A 518 -1.95 -1.23 11.94
N ALA A 519 -1.85 -2.53 12.24
CA ALA A 519 -2.18 -3.61 11.32
C ALA A 519 -3.66 -3.68 10.94
N SER A 520 -3.93 -4.30 9.80
CA SER A 520 -5.27 -4.62 9.30
C SER A 520 -5.45 -6.12 9.03
N GLY A 521 -6.68 -6.55 8.79
CA GLY A 521 -6.96 -7.92 8.39
C GLY A 521 -6.33 -8.30 7.03
N ALA A 522 -6.12 -7.31 6.14
CA ALA A 522 -5.40 -7.53 4.89
C ALA A 522 -3.90 -7.78 5.13
N ASP A 523 -3.26 -7.03 6.07
CA ASP A 523 -1.88 -7.27 6.50
C ASP A 523 -1.73 -8.69 7.07
N ALA A 524 -2.65 -9.10 7.96
CA ALA A 524 -2.65 -10.44 8.54
C ALA A 524 -2.81 -11.53 7.46
N TYR A 525 -3.75 -11.35 6.52
CA TYR A 525 -3.97 -12.30 5.44
C TYR A 525 -2.78 -12.42 4.51
N VAL A 526 -2.18 -11.30 4.09
CA VAL A 526 -0.97 -11.31 3.25
C VAL A 526 0.16 -12.00 3.98
N ALA A 527 0.49 -11.60 5.21
CA ALA A 527 1.60 -12.15 5.97
C ALA A 527 1.45 -13.66 6.23
N LEU A 528 0.25 -14.09 6.70
CA LEU A 528 -0.05 -15.48 7.02
C LEU A 528 -0.21 -16.40 5.79
N THR A 529 -0.14 -15.84 4.59
CA THR A 529 -0.17 -16.63 3.35
C THR A 529 1.19 -16.72 2.65
N ARG A 530 2.29 -16.27 3.26
CA ARG A 530 3.63 -16.33 2.64
C ARG A 530 4.32 -17.68 2.81
N GLY A 531 4.20 -18.32 3.97
CA GLY A 531 4.88 -19.58 4.30
C GLY A 531 4.13 -20.80 3.76
N LYS A 532 4.84 -21.69 3.07
CA LYS A 532 4.28 -22.98 2.59
C LYS A 532 4.14 -24.02 3.70
N THR A 533 5.05 -23.97 4.69
CA THR A 533 5.21 -25.01 5.71
C THR A 533 4.82 -24.51 7.10
N GLY A 534 5.14 -23.25 7.41
CA GLY A 534 4.88 -22.65 8.72
C GLY A 534 4.59 -21.15 8.62
N ASN A 535 3.57 -20.71 9.35
CA ASN A 535 3.23 -19.31 9.47
C ASN A 535 3.02 -19.00 10.96
N GLN A 536 3.58 -17.92 11.45
CA GLN A 536 3.50 -17.53 12.87
C GLN A 536 3.19 -16.05 13.01
N VAL A 537 2.55 -15.71 14.13
CA VAL A 537 2.27 -14.33 14.56
C VAL A 537 3.15 -14.04 15.76
N PHE A 538 3.96 -12.99 15.69
CA PHE A 538 4.77 -12.48 16.79
C PHE A 538 4.27 -11.08 17.15
N MET A 539 4.09 -10.84 18.45
CA MET A 539 3.54 -9.56 18.90
C MET A 539 4.00 -9.22 20.33
N THR A 540 3.91 -7.95 20.65
CA THR A 540 4.08 -7.46 22.01
C THR A 540 2.71 -7.40 22.67
N ALA A 541 2.54 -8.10 23.80
CA ALA A 541 1.28 -8.14 24.56
C ALA A 541 1.55 -8.50 26.02
N GLY A 542 0.69 -8.02 26.93
CA GLY A 542 0.78 -8.27 28.37
C GLY A 542 0.30 -9.66 28.83
N GLY A 543 -0.17 -10.49 27.90
CA GLY A 543 -0.65 -11.86 28.13
C GLY A 543 -1.53 -12.37 27.00
N ASP A 544 -1.99 -13.63 27.09
CA ASP A 544 -2.79 -14.30 26.07
C ASP A 544 -4.11 -13.56 25.76
N GLU A 545 -4.76 -13.00 26.78
CA GLU A 545 -6.03 -12.28 26.62
C GLU A 545 -5.83 -10.98 25.83
N ASP A 546 -4.82 -10.17 26.18
CA ASP A 546 -4.46 -8.95 25.47
C ASP A 546 -4.05 -9.23 24.01
N ALA A 547 -3.26 -10.28 23.81
CA ALA A 547 -2.85 -10.73 22.47
C ALA A 547 -4.05 -11.16 21.61
N ARG A 548 -5.01 -11.89 22.21
CA ARG A 548 -6.24 -12.34 21.53
C ARG A 548 -7.13 -11.17 21.14
N ASP A 549 -7.35 -10.23 22.06
CA ASP A 549 -8.16 -9.03 21.83
C ASP A 549 -7.53 -8.15 20.75
N THR A 550 -6.21 -8.00 20.78
CA THR A 550 -5.47 -7.23 19.77
C THR A 550 -5.56 -7.87 18.38
N LEU A 551 -5.38 -9.19 18.27
CA LEU A 551 -5.54 -9.90 17.00
C LEU A 551 -6.99 -9.84 16.48
N THR A 552 -7.99 -9.96 17.36
CA THR A 552 -9.41 -9.82 16.99
C THR A 552 -9.67 -8.46 16.36
N ARG A 553 -9.20 -7.38 17.00
CA ARG A 553 -9.32 -6.01 16.46
C ARG A 553 -8.63 -5.83 15.12
N ILE A 554 -7.46 -6.44 14.94
CA ILE A 554 -6.69 -6.37 13.69
C ILE A 554 -7.41 -7.12 12.57
N ILE A 555 -7.86 -8.34 12.81
CA ILE A 555 -8.57 -9.14 11.81
C ILE A 555 -9.86 -8.44 11.37
N ALA A 556 -10.59 -7.83 12.32
CA ALA A 556 -11.81 -7.07 12.03
C ALA A 556 -11.56 -5.76 11.27
N ARG A 557 -10.32 -5.22 11.34
CA ARG A 557 -10.01 -3.90 10.79
C ARG A 557 -9.82 -3.95 9.28
N ASP A 558 -10.62 -3.17 8.57
CA ASP A 558 -10.46 -2.91 7.14
C ASP A 558 -10.00 -1.45 6.94
N LYS A 559 -8.86 -1.26 6.28
CA LYS A 559 -8.24 0.06 6.07
C LYS A 559 -8.22 0.49 4.62
N GLY A 560 -8.48 -0.41 3.69
CA GLY A 560 -8.39 -0.11 2.27
C GLY A 560 -9.48 0.86 1.81
N ASP A 561 -9.12 1.79 0.96
CA ASP A 561 -10.11 2.54 0.18
C ASP A 561 -10.76 1.59 -0.83
N LYS A 562 -12.08 1.48 -0.78
CA LYS A 562 -12.89 0.60 -1.66
C LYS A 562 -13.75 1.37 -2.65
N GLY A 563 -13.45 2.64 -2.83
CA GLY A 563 -14.19 3.55 -3.70
C GLY A 563 -15.27 4.35 -2.97
N LEU A 564 -15.82 5.30 -3.71
CA LEU A 564 -16.77 6.29 -3.19
C LEU A 564 -18.09 5.64 -2.75
N GLU A 565 -18.56 4.66 -3.51
CA GLU A 565 -19.80 3.96 -3.17
C GLU A 565 -19.70 3.19 -1.86
N ALA A 566 -18.56 2.52 -1.63
CA ALA A 566 -18.29 1.85 -0.35
C ALA A 566 -18.18 2.87 0.79
N ALA A 567 -17.54 4.00 0.56
CA ALA A 567 -17.44 5.08 1.55
C ALA A 567 -18.82 5.66 1.91
N ALA A 568 -19.70 5.87 0.92
CA ALA A 568 -21.06 6.35 1.15
C ALA A 568 -21.92 5.33 1.90
N ASN A 569 -21.77 4.02 1.62
CA ASN A 569 -22.47 2.97 2.36
C ASN A 569 -22.00 2.88 3.81
N ASN A 570 -20.68 2.91 4.04
CA ASN A 570 -20.11 2.93 5.40
C ASN A 570 -20.59 4.14 6.20
N LEU A 571 -20.65 5.32 5.57
CA LEU A 571 -21.17 6.52 6.21
C LEU A 571 -22.65 6.35 6.58
N ARG A 572 -23.46 5.75 5.72
CA ARG A 572 -24.90 5.49 5.99
C ARG A 572 -25.06 4.55 7.17
N GLU A 573 -24.31 3.44 7.20
CA GLU A 573 -24.31 2.49 8.31
C GLU A 573 -23.88 3.17 9.64
N GLN A 574 -22.85 4.02 9.60
CA GLN A 574 -22.42 4.78 10.77
C GLN A 574 -23.51 5.74 11.26
N ILE A 575 -24.17 6.44 10.35
CA ILE A 575 -25.29 7.34 10.69
C ILE A 575 -26.46 6.56 11.33
N GLU A 576 -26.79 5.39 10.81
CA GLU A 576 -27.83 4.52 11.37
C GLU A 576 -27.49 4.01 12.76
N GLN A 577 -26.21 3.71 13.03
CA GLN A 577 -25.71 3.29 14.35
C GLN A 577 -25.56 4.46 15.34
N MET A 578 -25.44 5.70 14.86
CA MET A 578 -25.57 6.86 15.72
C MET A 578 -27.01 6.89 16.22
N ALA A 579 -27.22 6.45 17.47
CA ALA A 579 -28.51 6.59 18.12
C ALA A 579 -29.08 7.99 17.87
N GLU A 580 -30.38 8.07 17.59
CA GLU A 580 -31.07 9.36 17.72
C GLU A 580 -30.64 9.94 19.07
N PRO A 581 -30.31 11.24 19.15
CA PRO A 581 -29.93 11.83 20.42
C PRO A 581 -31.03 11.44 21.39
N VAL A 582 -30.73 10.45 22.25
CA VAL A 582 -31.58 10.13 23.35
C VAL A 582 -31.68 11.44 24.07
N ASP A 583 -32.88 11.98 24.19
CA ASP A 583 -33.14 13.07 25.10
C ASP A 583 -32.82 12.50 26.50
N ALA A 584 -31.53 12.55 26.85
CA ALA A 584 -30.96 11.88 28.02
C ALA A 584 -31.42 12.58 29.29
N GLY A 585 -32.33 13.58 29.16
CA GLY A 585 -32.78 14.39 30.27
C GLY A 585 -31.63 15.09 30.99
N LEU A 586 -30.47 15.21 30.32
CA LEU A 586 -29.30 15.89 30.87
C LEU A 586 -29.68 17.37 31.10
N ASN A 587 -29.42 17.84 32.28
CA ASN A 587 -29.59 19.25 32.58
C ASN A 587 -28.50 20.10 31.91
N ALA A 588 -28.68 21.43 31.88
CA ALA A 588 -27.75 22.33 31.19
C ALA A 588 -26.32 22.29 31.77
N GLU A 589 -26.15 21.87 33.00
CA GLU A 589 -24.86 21.77 33.69
C GLU A 589 -24.12 20.50 33.25
N GLU A 590 -24.80 19.36 33.15
CA GLU A 590 -24.27 18.08 32.62
C GLU A 590 -23.91 18.16 31.13
N LEU A 591 -24.70 18.90 30.33
CA LEU A 591 -24.38 19.19 28.92
C LEU A 591 -23.15 20.10 28.80
N SER A 592 -22.98 21.07 29.72
CA SER A 592 -21.78 21.91 29.77
C SER A 592 -20.54 21.12 30.14
N GLU A 593 -20.62 20.21 31.10
CA GLU A 593 -19.51 19.32 31.49
C GLU A 593 -19.11 18.38 30.34
N LEU A 594 -20.07 17.81 29.58
CA LEU A 594 -19.80 17.01 28.40
C LEU A 594 -19.14 17.81 27.27
N HIS A 595 -19.58 19.04 27.02
CA HIS A 595 -18.95 19.94 26.04
C HIS A 595 -17.54 20.36 26.45
N ASP A 596 -17.31 20.57 27.76
CA ASP A 596 -15.99 20.90 28.27
C ASP A 596 -15.04 19.68 28.24
N LEU A 597 -15.57 18.47 28.47
CA LEU A 597 -14.83 17.22 28.31
C LEU A 597 -14.47 16.96 26.83
N ASP A 598 -15.41 17.18 25.90
CA ASP A 598 -15.15 17.04 24.46
C ASP A 598 -14.11 18.07 23.98
N ARG A 599 -14.21 19.33 24.42
CA ARG A 599 -13.23 20.38 24.15
C ARG A 599 -11.85 20.01 24.73
N TRP A 600 -11.80 19.48 25.95
CA TRP A 600 -10.57 19.03 26.60
C TRP A 600 -9.94 17.82 25.89
N LEU A 601 -10.75 16.88 25.40
CA LEU A 601 -10.30 15.76 24.56
C LEU A 601 -9.77 16.25 23.22
N GLN A 602 -10.46 17.16 22.56
CA GLN A 602 -10.04 17.75 21.29
C GLN A 602 -8.73 18.55 21.44
N GLU A 603 -8.57 19.32 22.52
CA GLU A 603 -7.31 20.02 22.81
C GLU A 603 -6.15 19.07 23.06
N ARG A 604 -6.37 17.93 23.72
CA ARG A 604 -5.34 16.93 23.97
C ARG A 604 -5.03 16.07 22.76
N LEU A 605 -6.02 15.68 21.96
CA LEU A 605 -5.82 14.96 20.70
C LEU A 605 -5.08 15.83 19.69
N SER A 606 -5.36 17.12 19.63
CA SER A 606 -4.59 18.06 18.79
C SER A 606 -3.13 18.20 19.22
N LEU A 607 -2.83 18.07 20.51
CA LEU A 607 -1.47 18.09 21.07
C LEU A 607 -0.71 16.77 20.79
N ILE A 608 -1.39 15.64 20.71
CA ILE A 608 -0.81 14.33 20.38
C ILE A 608 -0.42 14.28 18.89
N HIS A 609 -1.24 14.84 18.01
CA HIS A 609 -0.93 14.92 16.57
C HIS A 609 0.19 15.91 16.20
N ILE A 610 0.49 16.89 17.07
CA ILE A 610 1.61 17.84 16.87
C ILE A 610 2.96 17.22 17.31
N SER A 611 2.97 16.20 18.17
CA SER A 611 4.19 15.62 18.72
C SER A 611 4.76 14.42 17.94
N GLU A 612 4.02 13.85 16.99
CA GLU A 612 4.56 12.86 16.05
C GLU A 612 4.58 13.45 14.63
N PRO A 613 5.76 13.82 14.10
CA PRO A 613 5.85 14.10 12.67
C PRO A 613 5.66 12.78 11.95
N THR A 614 4.47 12.57 11.40
CA THR A 614 4.22 11.52 10.42
C THR A 614 5.20 11.75 9.26
N ARG A 615 6.30 11.01 9.25
CA ARG A 615 7.15 10.82 8.08
C ARG A 615 6.36 10.01 7.04
N LEU A 616 5.37 10.66 6.43
CA LEU A 616 4.85 10.31 5.13
C LEU A 616 5.68 11.07 4.09
N ALA A 617 6.91 10.69 3.95
CA ALA A 617 7.72 11.05 2.81
C ALA A 617 8.64 9.87 2.53
N LEU A 618 8.54 9.37 1.32
CA LEU A 618 9.29 8.32 0.64
C LEU A 618 8.55 6.99 0.51
N ILE A 619 7.58 6.98 -0.37
CA ILE A 619 7.27 5.83 -1.22
C ILE A 619 8.01 6.00 -2.55
#